data_9bbbd8385157bdffc2f1d12eced379d3
#
_entry.id   9bbbd8385157bdffc2f1d12eced379d3
#
_cell.length_a   1.000
_cell.length_b   1.000
_cell.length_c   1.000
_cell.angle_alpha   90.00
_cell.angle_beta   90.00
_cell.angle_gamma   90.00
#
_symmetry.space_group_name_H-M   'P 1'
#
loop_
_entity.id
_entity.type
_entity.pdbx_description
1 polymer ?
#
loop_
_entity_poly.entity_id
_entity_poly.type
_entity_poly.pdbx_seq_one_letter_code
_entity_poly.pdbx_strand_id
1 'polypeptide(L)'
;MRRFLGCLLVLLLLACSPDKPRFQSIDLTGADYAKGFSLPDPKGQTRSLADFKGKVVMVFFGFTQCPDFCPTTMSEMAQVKHNLGAQGDKLQAIFISLDPERDTPELLQTYMGNFDPSFVALIPSLAELPALAKDFKIYYKKVEGAKPANYTLDHSAGTYIFDTEGRLRLYARYGQDVAALTADVEQLLK
;
A
#
# COMPACT_ATOMS: atom_id res chain seq x y z
N MET A 1 11.98 -37.49 -65.15
CA MET A 1 12.08 -37.73 -63.69
C MET A 1 12.50 -36.41 -63.03
N ARG A 2 11.54 -35.61 -62.59
CA ARG A 2 11.79 -34.26 -61.94
C ARG A 2 11.61 -34.42 -60.44
N ARG A 3 12.72 -34.28 -59.71
CA ARG A 3 12.74 -34.29 -58.25
C ARG A 3 12.27 -32.91 -57.74
N PHE A 4 11.10 -32.85 -57.09
CA PHE A 4 10.64 -31.70 -56.34
C PHE A 4 11.32 -31.68 -54.97
N LEU A 5 12.20 -30.70 -54.74
CA LEU A 5 12.83 -30.44 -53.46
C LEU A 5 11.93 -29.44 -52.70
N GLY A 6 11.10 -29.94 -51.79
CA GLY A 6 10.28 -29.12 -50.95
C GLY A 6 11.12 -28.50 -49.85
N CYS A 7 11.34 -27.18 -49.87
CA CYS A 7 11.88 -26.42 -48.77
C CYS A 7 10.83 -26.28 -47.67
N LEU A 8 10.98 -27.02 -46.59
CA LEU A 8 10.20 -26.88 -45.38
C LEU A 8 10.74 -25.67 -44.57
N LEU A 9 10.11 -24.53 -44.75
CA LEU A 9 10.44 -23.30 -43.99
C LEU A 9 9.83 -23.42 -42.61
N VAL A 10 10.59 -23.88 -41.62
CA VAL A 10 10.19 -23.86 -40.20
C VAL A 10 10.29 -22.43 -39.69
N LEU A 11 9.16 -21.73 -39.59
CA LEU A 11 9.06 -20.49 -38.88
C LEU A 11 9.22 -20.77 -37.38
N LEU A 12 10.39 -20.51 -36.83
CA LEU A 12 10.62 -20.39 -35.40
C LEU A 12 9.93 -19.13 -34.88
N LEU A 13 8.70 -19.26 -34.41
CA LEU A 13 8.03 -18.24 -33.60
C LEU A 13 8.78 -18.20 -32.28
N LEU A 14 9.77 -17.32 -32.17
CA LEU A 14 10.33 -16.88 -30.90
C LEU A 14 9.21 -16.17 -30.13
N ALA A 15 8.47 -16.93 -29.34
CA ALA A 15 7.55 -16.39 -28.33
C ALA A 15 8.40 -15.68 -27.26
N CYS A 16 8.62 -14.38 -27.42
CA CYS A 16 9.06 -13.52 -26.33
C CYS A 16 7.94 -13.51 -25.28
N SER A 17 7.97 -14.43 -24.31
CA SER A 17 7.20 -14.27 -23.09
C SER A 17 7.71 -12.99 -22.42
N PRO A 18 6.87 -11.99 -22.16
CA PRO A 18 7.30 -10.84 -21.38
C PRO A 18 7.80 -11.35 -20.03
N ASP A 19 9.03 -10.99 -19.67
CA ASP A 19 9.58 -11.31 -18.37
C ASP A 19 8.60 -10.84 -17.30
N LYS A 20 8.16 -11.77 -16.42
CA LYS A 20 7.31 -11.40 -15.30
C LYS A 20 8.06 -10.40 -14.43
N PRO A 21 7.41 -9.30 -14.03
CA PRO A 21 8.04 -8.32 -13.14
C PRO A 21 8.59 -9.04 -11.90
N ARG A 22 9.83 -8.75 -11.55
CA ARG A 22 10.45 -9.26 -10.32
C ARG A 22 10.38 -8.17 -9.26
N PHE A 23 9.57 -8.40 -8.25
CA PHE A 23 9.43 -7.49 -7.11
C PHE A 23 10.36 -7.90 -5.96
N GLN A 24 10.78 -6.91 -5.16
CA GLN A 24 11.51 -7.13 -3.92
C GLN A 24 10.55 -7.38 -2.75
N SER A 25 9.36 -6.79 -2.82
CA SER A 25 8.24 -7.05 -1.91
C SER A 25 7.57 -8.39 -2.22
N ILE A 26 6.75 -8.87 -1.29
CA ILE A 26 5.97 -10.10 -1.49
C ILE A 26 4.93 -9.86 -2.57
N ASP A 27 4.98 -10.63 -3.65
CA ASP A 27 3.99 -10.57 -4.73
C ASP A 27 2.67 -11.21 -4.27
N LEU A 28 1.62 -10.40 -4.24
CA LEU A 28 0.25 -10.79 -3.90
C LEU A 28 -0.68 -10.78 -5.11
N THR A 29 -0.14 -10.76 -6.32
CA THR A 29 -0.95 -10.72 -7.54
C THR A 29 -1.93 -11.91 -7.60
N GLY A 30 -3.22 -11.60 -7.73
CA GLY A 30 -4.29 -12.60 -7.75
C GLY A 30 -4.82 -12.99 -6.37
N ALA A 31 -4.35 -12.35 -5.28
CA ALA A 31 -4.92 -12.56 -3.95
C ALA A 31 -6.39 -12.11 -3.88
N ASP A 32 -7.24 -12.91 -3.24
CA ASP A 32 -8.69 -12.67 -3.11
C ASP A 32 -9.04 -12.07 -1.73
N TYR A 33 -8.31 -11.04 -1.31
CA TYR A 33 -8.53 -10.27 -0.09
C TYR A 33 -7.99 -8.85 -0.24
N ALA A 34 -8.21 -7.96 0.76
CA ALA A 34 -7.83 -6.55 0.71
C ALA A 34 -8.31 -5.89 -0.59
N LYS A 35 -9.60 -6.07 -0.90
CA LYS A 35 -10.19 -5.63 -2.18
C LYS A 35 -10.39 -4.13 -2.25
N GLY A 36 -10.28 -3.43 -1.13
CA GLY A 36 -10.40 -1.99 -1.05
C GLY A 36 -10.94 -1.50 0.29
N PHE A 37 -11.26 -0.24 0.31
CA PHE A 37 -11.85 0.45 1.45
C PHE A 37 -12.85 1.49 0.96
N SER A 38 -13.74 1.92 1.86
CA SER A 38 -14.63 3.07 1.65
C SER A 38 -14.77 3.73 3.02
N LEU A 39 -13.93 4.73 3.31
CA LEU A 39 -13.73 5.30 4.64
C LEU A 39 -13.67 6.83 4.58
N PRO A 40 -14.11 7.55 5.63
CA PRO A 40 -13.98 8.99 5.69
C PRO A 40 -12.52 9.43 5.89
N ASP A 41 -12.14 10.50 5.21
CA ASP A 41 -10.91 11.25 5.50
C ASP A 41 -11.16 12.27 6.65
N PRO A 42 -10.13 12.98 7.15
CA PRO A 42 -10.28 13.99 8.21
C PRO A 42 -11.24 15.14 7.88
N LYS A 43 -11.58 15.33 6.62
CA LYS A 43 -12.56 16.34 6.17
C LYS A 43 -13.98 15.77 6.06
N GLY A 44 -14.17 14.50 6.42
CA GLY A 44 -15.44 13.80 6.32
C GLY A 44 -15.80 13.34 4.89
N GLN A 45 -14.86 13.42 3.94
CA GLN A 45 -15.09 12.92 2.59
C GLN A 45 -14.80 11.42 2.54
N THR A 46 -15.77 10.64 2.07
CA THR A 46 -15.56 9.20 1.86
C THR A 46 -14.57 8.99 0.72
N ARG A 47 -13.52 8.22 1.01
CA ARG A 47 -12.47 7.84 0.06
C ARG A 47 -12.48 6.34 -0.19
N SER A 48 -12.14 5.99 -1.41
CA SER A 48 -11.98 4.60 -1.87
C SER A 48 -10.75 4.47 -2.77
N LEU A 49 -10.35 3.26 -3.14
CA LEU A 49 -9.26 3.07 -4.12
C LEU A 49 -9.56 3.73 -5.47
N ALA A 50 -10.85 3.83 -5.85
CA ALA A 50 -11.26 4.43 -7.11
C ALA A 50 -10.89 5.93 -7.22
N ASP A 51 -10.80 6.64 -6.08
CA ASP A 51 -10.41 8.06 -6.03
C ASP A 51 -8.92 8.28 -6.39
N PHE A 52 -8.14 7.21 -6.33
CA PHE A 52 -6.69 7.24 -6.60
C PHE A 52 -6.31 6.51 -7.89
N LYS A 53 -7.28 6.27 -8.77
CA LYS A 53 -7.03 5.62 -10.06
C LYS A 53 -5.95 6.36 -10.85
N GLY A 54 -5.02 5.63 -11.44
CA GLY A 54 -3.86 6.18 -12.14
C GLY A 54 -2.63 6.41 -11.23
N LYS A 55 -2.77 6.13 -9.93
CA LYS A 55 -1.66 6.16 -8.95
C LYS A 55 -1.40 4.78 -8.40
N VAL A 56 -0.15 4.52 -8.05
CA VAL A 56 0.19 3.43 -7.13
C VAL A 56 -0.21 3.87 -5.73
N VAL A 57 -0.92 3.02 -5.01
CA VAL A 57 -1.43 3.34 -3.67
C VAL A 57 -0.73 2.45 -2.63
N MET A 58 -0.08 3.07 -1.66
CA MET A 58 0.52 2.39 -0.51
C MET A 58 -0.39 2.59 0.70
N VAL A 59 -0.89 1.49 1.28
CA VAL A 59 -1.82 1.49 2.42
C VAL A 59 -1.14 0.90 3.63
N PHE A 60 -1.06 1.69 4.69
CA PHE A 60 -0.52 1.29 5.99
C PHE A 60 -1.58 1.44 7.08
N PHE A 61 -1.65 0.46 7.98
CA PHE A 61 -2.52 0.48 9.14
C PHE A 61 -1.70 0.82 10.38
N GLY A 62 -2.11 1.82 11.14
CA GLY A 62 -1.37 2.29 12.29
C GLY A 62 -2.19 3.17 13.21
N PHE A 63 -1.53 3.86 14.13
CA PHE A 63 -2.15 4.82 15.06
C PHE A 63 -1.14 5.93 15.40
N THR A 64 -1.63 7.13 15.71
CA THR A 64 -0.77 8.33 15.87
C THR A 64 0.15 8.24 17.09
N GLN A 65 -0.25 7.51 18.14
CA GLN A 65 0.54 7.36 19.36
C GLN A 65 1.53 6.16 19.31
N CYS A 66 1.75 5.58 18.14
CA CYS A 66 2.78 4.58 17.94
C CYS A 66 4.16 5.25 18.04
N PRO A 67 5.06 4.79 18.94
CA PRO A 67 6.31 5.51 19.21
C PRO A 67 7.40 5.28 18.16
N ASP A 68 7.28 4.26 17.29
CA ASP A 68 8.41 3.82 16.45
C ASP A 68 7.96 3.42 15.03
N PHE A 69 7.22 2.31 14.87
CA PHE A 69 6.95 1.73 13.55
C PHE A 69 6.14 2.64 12.61
N CYS A 70 5.11 3.32 13.13
CA CYS A 70 4.24 4.13 12.29
C CYS A 70 4.94 5.36 11.71
N PRO A 71 5.63 6.21 12.51
CA PRO A 71 6.34 7.36 11.95
C PRO A 71 7.48 6.95 11.03
N THR A 72 8.19 5.84 11.31
CA THR A 72 9.24 5.31 10.45
C THR A 72 8.66 4.91 9.08
N THR A 73 7.60 4.12 9.06
CA THR A 73 6.96 3.68 7.80
C THR A 73 6.44 4.86 6.98
N MET A 74 5.82 5.86 7.61
CA MET A 74 5.32 7.04 6.90
C MET A 74 6.47 7.89 6.33
N SER A 75 7.60 7.98 7.06
CA SER A 75 8.82 8.64 6.57
C SER A 75 9.44 7.89 5.38
N GLU A 76 9.47 6.56 5.43
CA GLU A 76 9.93 5.72 4.32
C GLU A 76 9.06 5.93 3.07
N MET A 77 7.73 5.99 3.21
CA MET A 77 6.83 6.29 2.09
C MET A 77 7.06 7.68 1.49
N ALA A 78 7.33 8.68 2.33
CA ALA A 78 7.69 10.03 1.87
C ALA A 78 9.01 10.01 1.08
N GLN A 79 9.97 9.22 1.53
CA GLN A 79 11.25 9.06 0.86
C GLN A 79 11.09 8.32 -0.48
N VAL A 80 10.25 7.27 -0.56
CA VAL A 80 9.89 6.61 -1.83
C VAL A 80 9.31 7.64 -2.80
N LYS A 81 8.32 8.43 -2.35
CA LYS A 81 7.72 9.48 -3.19
C LYS A 81 8.77 10.50 -3.69
N HIS A 82 9.68 10.91 -2.83
CA HIS A 82 10.79 11.81 -3.19
C HIS A 82 11.71 11.17 -4.24
N ASN A 83 12.08 9.91 -4.06
CA ASN A 83 12.97 9.17 -4.98
C ASN A 83 12.36 8.97 -6.37
N LEU A 84 11.03 8.91 -6.48
CA LEU A 84 10.31 8.84 -7.76
C LEU A 84 10.42 10.13 -8.59
N GLY A 85 10.92 11.23 -8.01
CA GLY A 85 11.13 12.50 -8.69
C GLY A 85 9.87 13.01 -9.39
N ALA A 86 9.91 13.19 -10.70
CA ALA A 86 8.77 13.66 -11.50
C ALA A 86 7.54 12.72 -11.48
N GLN A 87 7.72 11.47 -11.08
CA GLN A 87 6.62 10.51 -10.93
C GLN A 87 6.06 10.46 -9.50
N GLY A 88 6.61 11.20 -8.55
CA GLY A 88 6.17 11.21 -7.16
C GLY A 88 4.68 11.48 -6.97
N ASP A 89 4.08 12.32 -7.83
CA ASP A 89 2.63 12.60 -7.79
C ASP A 89 1.76 11.41 -8.24
N LYS A 90 2.37 10.37 -8.82
CA LYS A 90 1.72 9.10 -9.15
C LYS A 90 1.77 8.09 -7.99
N LEU A 91 2.34 8.45 -6.85
CA LEU A 91 2.28 7.68 -5.61
C LEU A 91 1.30 8.35 -4.64
N GLN A 92 0.41 7.57 -4.05
CA GLN A 92 -0.46 7.97 -2.97
C GLN A 92 -0.19 7.10 -1.75
N ALA A 93 0.23 7.70 -0.63
CA ALA A 93 0.25 7.03 0.65
C ALA A 93 -1.05 7.27 1.41
N ILE A 94 -1.55 6.20 2.00
CA ILE A 94 -2.78 6.17 2.80
C ILE A 94 -2.45 5.55 4.15
N PHE A 95 -2.81 6.26 5.21
CA PHE A 95 -2.78 5.80 6.58
C PHE A 95 -4.19 5.47 7.04
N ILE A 96 -4.46 4.25 7.48
CA ILE A 96 -5.75 3.85 8.05
C ILE A 96 -5.58 3.67 9.55
N SER A 97 -6.34 4.46 10.32
CA SER A 97 -6.27 4.39 11.78
C SER A 97 -6.79 3.06 12.32
N LEU A 98 -6.01 2.47 13.22
CA LEU A 98 -6.41 1.33 14.07
C LEU A 98 -6.94 1.78 15.44
N ASP A 99 -6.93 3.10 15.71
CA ASP A 99 -7.31 3.67 16.99
C ASP A 99 -8.25 4.88 16.83
N PRO A 100 -9.41 4.70 16.21
CA PRO A 100 -10.35 5.81 15.98
C PRO A 100 -10.92 6.43 17.28
N GLU A 101 -10.62 5.84 18.45
CA GLU A 101 -10.97 6.44 19.73
C GLU A 101 -10.04 7.60 20.12
N ARG A 102 -8.76 7.56 19.72
CA ARG A 102 -7.76 8.59 20.03
C ARG A 102 -7.31 9.39 18.81
N ASP A 103 -7.37 8.79 17.63
CA ASP A 103 -6.96 9.41 16.38
C ASP A 103 -8.07 10.31 15.83
N THR A 104 -8.16 11.55 16.36
CA THR A 104 -9.14 12.53 15.86
C THR A 104 -8.79 13.02 14.46
N PRO A 105 -9.77 13.54 13.68
CA PRO A 105 -9.52 14.14 12.38
C PRO A 105 -8.40 15.17 12.38
N GLU A 106 -8.39 16.08 13.36
CA GLU A 106 -7.40 17.16 13.49
C GLU A 106 -6.01 16.60 13.79
N LEU A 107 -5.94 15.59 14.68
CA LEU A 107 -4.68 14.94 15.02
C LEU A 107 -4.09 14.24 13.81
N LEU A 108 -4.90 13.48 13.07
CA LEU A 108 -4.47 12.78 11.87
C LEU A 108 -4.05 13.72 10.75
N GLN A 109 -4.78 14.82 10.55
CA GLN A 109 -4.39 15.84 9.58
C GLN A 109 -3.02 16.42 9.90
N THR A 110 -2.78 16.77 11.18
CA THR A 110 -1.49 17.28 11.65
C THR A 110 -0.39 16.21 11.50
N TYR A 111 -0.68 14.98 11.90
CA TYR A 111 0.26 13.86 11.83
C TYR A 111 0.72 13.60 10.40
N MET A 112 -0.21 13.50 9.45
CA MET A 112 0.12 13.27 8.04
C MET A 112 0.92 14.41 7.42
N GLY A 113 0.63 15.64 7.79
CA GLY A 113 1.34 16.84 7.33
C GLY A 113 2.82 16.88 7.69
N ASN A 114 3.25 16.11 8.71
CA ASN A 114 4.67 15.99 9.07
C ASN A 114 5.48 15.17 8.06
N PHE A 115 4.85 14.37 7.21
CA PHE A 115 5.53 13.50 6.24
C PHE A 115 5.41 14.04 4.83
N ASP A 116 4.18 14.21 4.33
CA ASP A 116 3.89 14.80 3.03
C ASP A 116 2.46 15.34 3.01
N PRO A 117 2.23 16.59 2.56
CA PRO A 117 0.90 17.21 2.57
C PRO A 117 -0.13 16.53 1.65
N SER A 118 0.31 15.68 0.72
CA SER A 118 -0.58 14.92 -0.17
C SER A 118 -1.00 13.57 0.41
N PHE A 119 -0.40 13.15 1.51
CA PHE A 119 -0.75 11.89 2.16
C PHE A 119 -2.14 11.98 2.80
N VAL A 120 -2.89 10.89 2.74
CA VAL A 120 -4.27 10.83 3.21
C VAL A 120 -4.37 9.90 4.42
N ALA A 121 -5.01 10.39 5.50
CA ALA A 121 -5.46 9.53 6.58
C ALA A 121 -6.92 9.13 6.36
N LEU A 122 -7.29 7.93 6.83
CA LEU A 122 -8.67 7.43 6.82
C LEU A 122 -9.03 6.93 8.21
N ILE A 123 -10.28 7.20 8.62
CA ILE A 123 -10.75 6.94 9.98
C ILE A 123 -11.96 6.00 9.91
N PRO A 124 -11.76 4.68 10.04
CA PRO A 124 -12.89 3.77 10.17
C PRO A 124 -13.62 4.03 11.48
N SER A 125 -14.93 3.83 11.51
CA SER A 125 -15.66 3.74 12.78
C SER A 125 -15.25 2.49 13.56
N LEU A 126 -15.48 2.48 14.87
CA LEU A 126 -15.25 1.30 15.72
C LEU A 126 -16.04 0.06 15.24
N ALA A 127 -17.18 0.27 14.60
CA ALA A 127 -18.01 -0.82 14.06
C ALA A 127 -17.44 -1.39 12.75
N GLU A 128 -16.81 -0.56 11.92
CA GLU A 128 -16.26 -0.96 10.62
C GLU A 128 -14.87 -1.59 10.75
N LEU A 129 -14.08 -1.13 11.72
CA LEU A 129 -12.68 -1.54 11.88
C LEU A 129 -12.46 -3.07 11.94
N PRO A 130 -13.24 -3.89 12.68
CA PRO A 130 -13.02 -5.32 12.71
C PRO A 130 -13.22 -6.01 11.35
N ALA A 131 -14.22 -5.58 10.57
CA ALA A 131 -14.47 -6.14 9.24
C ALA A 131 -13.36 -5.75 8.27
N LEU A 132 -12.92 -4.49 8.30
CA LEU A 132 -11.81 -3.99 7.48
C LEU A 132 -10.50 -4.71 7.81
N ALA A 133 -10.16 -4.84 9.10
CA ALA A 133 -8.96 -5.54 9.54
C ALA A 133 -8.98 -7.02 9.12
N LYS A 134 -10.14 -7.67 9.18
CA LYS A 134 -10.31 -9.05 8.70
C LYS A 134 -10.08 -9.15 7.19
N ASP A 135 -10.65 -8.23 6.38
CA ASP A 135 -10.46 -8.21 4.93
C ASP A 135 -8.99 -8.01 4.55
N PHE A 136 -8.30 -7.10 5.21
CA PHE A 136 -6.87 -6.87 5.00
C PHE A 136 -5.95 -7.84 5.74
N LYS A 137 -6.49 -8.81 6.49
CA LYS A 137 -5.72 -9.75 7.33
C LYS A 137 -4.79 -9.03 8.29
N ILE A 138 -5.21 -7.88 8.81
CA ILE A 138 -4.50 -7.10 9.81
C ILE A 138 -4.82 -7.66 11.20
N TYR A 139 -3.77 -8.03 11.92
CA TYR A 139 -3.85 -8.25 13.37
C TYR A 139 -3.74 -6.89 14.06
N TYR A 140 -4.58 -6.65 15.06
CA TYR A 140 -4.40 -5.55 16.00
C TYR A 140 -5.01 -5.92 17.37
N LYS A 141 -4.40 -5.42 18.44
CA LYS A 141 -4.85 -5.69 19.81
C LYS A 141 -4.41 -4.58 20.74
N LYS A 142 -5.33 -4.09 21.58
CA LYS A 142 -4.99 -3.19 22.69
C LYS A 142 -4.13 -3.92 23.72
N VAL A 143 -3.04 -3.28 24.12
CA VAL A 143 -2.15 -3.71 25.20
C VAL A 143 -2.23 -2.65 26.29
N GLU A 144 -2.81 -3.04 27.42
CA GLU A 144 -3.03 -2.15 28.56
C GLU A 144 -1.71 -1.65 29.12
N GLY A 145 -1.62 -0.36 29.36
CA GLY A 145 -0.53 0.27 30.11
C GLY A 145 -0.80 0.33 31.60
N ALA A 146 0.09 0.98 32.33
CA ALA A 146 -0.03 1.15 33.80
C ALA A 146 -1.29 1.96 34.23
N LYS A 147 -1.92 2.69 33.31
CA LYS A 147 -3.20 3.40 33.50
C LYS A 147 -4.12 3.09 32.33
N PRO A 148 -5.45 3.00 32.55
CA PRO A 148 -6.40 2.64 31.47
C PRO A 148 -6.35 3.53 30.23
N ALA A 149 -5.97 4.81 30.38
CA ALA A 149 -5.81 5.74 29.26
C ALA A 149 -4.47 5.57 28.50
N ASN A 150 -3.51 4.82 29.07
CA ASN A 150 -2.18 4.62 28.51
C ASN A 150 -2.05 3.22 27.93
N TYR A 151 -2.81 2.93 26.87
CA TYR A 151 -2.63 1.69 26.13
C TYR A 151 -1.82 1.92 24.85
N THR A 152 -1.21 0.86 24.37
CA THR A 152 -0.66 0.79 23.00
C THR A 152 -1.42 -0.22 22.18
N LEU A 153 -1.10 -0.31 20.89
CA LEU A 153 -1.63 -1.33 20.01
C LEU A 153 -0.50 -2.19 19.47
N ASP A 154 -0.60 -3.49 19.68
CA ASP A 154 0.14 -4.47 18.86
C ASP A 154 -0.59 -4.61 17.53
N HIS A 155 0.12 -4.48 16.41
CA HIS A 155 -0.52 -4.61 15.09
C HIS A 155 0.46 -5.09 14.01
N SER A 156 -0.11 -5.56 12.90
CA SER A 156 0.66 -5.87 11.69
C SER A 156 1.31 -4.61 11.13
N ALA A 157 2.61 -4.64 10.86
CA ALA A 157 3.41 -3.46 10.49
C ALA A 157 3.78 -3.41 8.99
N GLY A 158 3.15 -4.20 8.14
CA GLY A 158 3.44 -4.17 6.71
C GLY A 158 2.54 -3.24 5.91
N THR A 159 2.98 -2.90 4.71
CA THR A 159 2.31 -2.00 3.78
C THR A 159 1.75 -2.76 2.59
N TYR A 160 0.48 -2.58 2.29
CA TYR A 160 -0.15 -3.08 1.08
C TYR A 160 0.06 -2.10 -0.07
N ILE A 161 0.38 -2.62 -1.26
CA ILE A 161 0.65 -1.78 -2.43
C ILE A 161 -0.28 -2.21 -3.56
N PHE A 162 -1.06 -1.25 -4.04
CA PHE A 162 -2.01 -1.40 -5.14
C PHE A 162 -1.44 -0.73 -6.38
N ASP A 163 -1.71 -1.31 -7.55
CA ASP A 163 -1.31 -0.73 -8.83
C ASP A 163 -2.21 0.43 -9.26
N THR A 164 -1.90 1.02 -10.40
CA THR A 164 -2.63 2.16 -10.97
C THR A 164 -4.11 1.89 -11.29
N GLU A 165 -4.50 0.62 -11.31
CA GLU A 165 -5.89 0.20 -11.51
C GLU A 165 -6.61 -0.14 -10.18
N GLY A 166 -5.91 0.01 -9.05
CA GLY A 166 -6.44 -0.31 -7.72
C GLY A 166 -6.46 -1.80 -7.40
N ARG A 167 -5.67 -2.62 -8.09
CA ARG A 167 -5.53 -4.05 -7.80
C ARG A 167 -4.42 -4.27 -6.79
N LEU A 168 -4.66 -5.12 -5.79
CA LEU A 168 -3.62 -5.53 -4.86
C LEU A 168 -2.49 -6.25 -5.60
N ARG A 169 -1.25 -5.78 -5.38
CA ARG A 169 -0.09 -6.32 -6.05
C ARG A 169 1.00 -6.79 -5.10
N LEU A 170 1.33 -6.00 -4.09
CA LEU A 170 2.48 -6.28 -3.24
C LEU A 170 2.15 -6.09 -1.76
N TYR A 171 2.96 -6.75 -0.92
CA TYR A 171 3.04 -6.51 0.51
C TYR A 171 4.50 -6.27 0.89
N ALA A 172 4.81 -5.05 1.30
CA ALA A 172 6.11 -4.68 1.83
C ALA A 172 6.16 -4.94 3.33
N ARG A 173 7.18 -5.67 3.79
CA ARG A 173 7.42 -5.87 5.23
C ARG A 173 8.01 -4.60 5.84
N TYR A 174 7.75 -4.40 7.12
CA TYR A 174 8.45 -3.36 7.87
C TYR A 174 9.96 -3.54 7.78
N GLY A 175 10.69 -2.43 7.62
CA GLY A 175 12.15 -2.41 7.48
C GLY A 175 12.65 -2.86 6.11
N GLN A 176 11.80 -2.92 5.09
CA GLN A 176 12.25 -3.13 3.73
C GLN A 176 13.02 -1.90 3.25
N ASP A 177 14.14 -2.12 2.55
CA ASP A 177 14.96 -1.05 2.01
C ASP A 177 14.17 -0.11 1.09
N VAL A 178 14.33 1.21 1.29
CA VAL A 178 13.59 2.25 0.56
C VAL A 178 13.90 2.22 -0.94
N ALA A 179 15.13 1.90 -1.34
CA ALA A 179 15.48 1.83 -2.76
C ALA A 179 14.79 0.62 -3.41
N ALA A 180 14.72 -0.51 -2.71
CA ALA A 180 13.99 -1.69 -3.16
C ALA A 180 12.48 -1.39 -3.31
N LEU A 181 11.91 -0.67 -2.34
CA LEU A 181 10.51 -0.26 -2.36
C LEU A 181 10.22 0.73 -3.50
N THR A 182 11.15 1.68 -3.74
CA THR A 182 11.07 2.62 -4.87
C THR A 182 11.06 1.87 -6.21
N ALA A 183 11.96 0.90 -6.38
CA ALA A 183 12.02 0.10 -7.61
C ALA A 183 10.73 -0.72 -7.86
N ASP A 184 10.13 -1.26 -6.81
CA ASP A 184 8.84 -1.96 -6.90
C ASP A 184 7.72 -1.02 -7.34
N VAL A 185 7.66 0.21 -6.79
CA VAL A 185 6.67 1.23 -7.18
C VAL A 185 6.88 1.67 -8.63
N GLU A 186 8.12 1.95 -9.04
CA GLU A 186 8.46 2.30 -10.43
C GLU A 186 8.00 1.22 -11.41
N GLN A 187 8.10 -0.04 -11.02
CA GLN A 187 7.66 -1.15 -11.85
C GLN A 187 6.14 -1.25 -11.96
N LEU A 188 5.39 -0.85 -10.92
CA LEU A 188 3.92 -0.78 -10.94
C LEU A 188 3.40 0.45 -11.71
N LEU A 189 4.23 1.46 -11.95
CA LEU A 189 3.91 2.67 -12.72
C LEU A 189 4.09 2.51 -14.24
N LYS A 190 4.71 1.42 -14.70
CA LYS A 190 4.92 1.08 -16.11
C LYS A 190 3.69 0.45 -16.73
#